data_c184d91022b98d5511ffadafdbaa85a8
#
_entry.id   c184d91022b98d5511ffadafdbaa85a8
#
_cell.length_a   1.000
_cell.length_b   1.000
_cell.length_c   1.000
_cell.angle_alpha   90.00
_cell.angle_beta   90.00
_cell.angle_gamma   90.00
#
_symmetry.space_group_name_H-M   'P 1'
#
loop_
_entity.id
_entity.type
_entity.pdbx_description
1 polymer ?
#
loop_
_entity_poly.entity_id
_entity_poly.type
_entity_poly.pdbx_seq_one_letter_code
_entity_poly.pdbx_strand_id
1 'polypeptide(L)'
;MRSKSIATGLLALAVAAVVAMPAGAAKNPKIAAEVPKSIAAKGTLNVASDATYAPMEFIASNGKTVVGVDADLAKAIGDVLGLKVAVHNATFDTIIPSLNSGKYDLGMSAFTDTLARQKVVDFVTYFSAGTSFYTKTSGGTAISGLPALCGHTVAVENGTTEQTDATAQSAKCTKAGKPAVKVSAFPDQNAANLAIASGRAQLGMADSPVAAYIVHQSKGQFKLTGGTYGTAPYGIAIPKGNGMTKPILDALKLLMSNGTYKSILAKWGAQGGAISNPKINGATS
;
A
#
# COMPACT_ATOMS: atom_id res chain seq x y z
N MET A 1 -57.25 58.11 3.82
CA MET A 1 -56.91 56.78 4.36
C MET A 1 -55.51 56.42 3.94
N ARG A 2 -54.52 56.45 4.84
CA ARG A 2 -53.10 56.19 4.51
C ARG A 2 -52.77 54.73 4.91
N SER A 3 -52.46 53.88 3.91
CA SER A 3 -52.01 52.55 4.10
C SER A 3 -50.51 52.53 4.50
N LYS A 4 -50.18 51.91 5.65
CA LYS A 4 -48.80 51.70 6.11
C LYS A 4 -48.37 50.29 5.67
N SER A 5 -47.40 50.19 4.75
CA SER A 5 -46.76 48.94 4.39
C SER A 5 -45.69 48.65 5.42
N ILE A 6 -45.78 47.47 6.07
CA ILE A 6 -44.75 46.91 6.97
C ILE A 6 -43.84 46.04 6.13
N ALA A 7 -42.58 46.44 5.98
CA ALA A 7 -41.55 45.63 5.33
C ALA A 7 -40.91 44.70 6.37
N THR A 8 -41.15 43.41 6.24
CA THR A 8 -40.53 42.36 7.05
C THR A 8 -39.18 41.97 6.45
N GLY A 9 -38.09 42.43 7.03
CA GLY A 9 -36.75 42.02 6.60
C GLY A 9 -36.42 40.59 7.12
N LEU A 10 -36.22 39.63 6.20
CA LEU A 10 -35.64 38.33 6.49
C LEU A 10 -34.12 38.47 6.59
N LEU A 11 -33.61 38.32 7.78
CA LEU A 11 -32.17 38.18 8.02
C LEU A 11 -31.76 36.75 7.71
N ALA A 12 -31.11 36.51 6.58
CA ALA A 12 -30.54 35.22 6.23
C ALA A 12 -29.20 35.05 6.97
N LEU A 13 -29.16 34.21 8.01
CA LEU A 13 -27.91 33.77 8.63
C LEU A 13 -27.22 32.79 7.69
N ALA A 14 -26.15 33.24 7.01
CA ALA A 14 -25.26 32.37 6.30
C ALA A 14 -24.35 31.65 7.32
N VAL A 15 -24.63 30.39 7.62
CA VAL A 15 -23.72 29.51 8.36
C VAL A 15 -22.58 29.10 7.39
N ALA A 16 -21.45 29.76 7.51
CA ALA A 16 -20.23 29.33 6.84
C ALA A 16 -19.73 28.04 7.51
N ALA A 17 -19.96 26.90 6.88
CA ALA A 17 -19.33 25.65 7.27
C ALA A 17 -17.83 25.78 7.01
N VAL A 18 -17.04 26.02 8.05
CA VAL A 18 -15.59 25.93 8.00
C VAL A 18 -15.26 24.44 7.83
N VAL A 19 -15.00 24.02 6.60
CA VAL A 19 -14.37 22.71 6.32
C VAL A 19 -12.96 22.83 6.85
N ALA A 20 -12.72 22.31 8.06
CA ALA A 20 -11.39 22.14 8.61
C ALA A 20 -10.63 21.17 7.71
N MET A 21 -9.77 21.69 6.83
CA MET A 21 -8.76 20.85 6.17
C MET A 21 -7.91 20.22 7.28
N PRO A 22 -7.61 18.92 7.23
CA PRO A 22 -6.69 18.32 8.18
C PRO A 22 -5.36 19.08 8.09
N ALA A 23 -4.98 19.74 9.18
CA ALA A 23 -3.67 20.34 9.30
C ALA A 23 -2.66 19.24 9.09
N GLY A 24 -1.74 19.40 8.13
CA GLY A 24 -0.62 18.49 7.95
C GLY A 24 0.05 18.25 9.30
N ALA A 25 0.58 17.06 9.52
CA ALA A 25 1.20 16.72 10.79
C ALA A 25 2.34 17.73 11.08
N ALA A 26 2.25 18.45 12.18
CA ALA A 26 3.28 19.41 12.55
C ALA A 26 4.55 18.69 13.00
N LYS A 27 5.72 19.28 12.70
CA LYS A 27 7.02 18.78 13.16
C LYS A 27 7.01 18.56 14.67
N ASN A 28 7.39 17.36 15.11
CA ASN A 28 7.60 17.04 16.51
C ASN A 28 9.10 17.17 16.85
N PRO A 29 9.54 18.18 17.65
CA PRO A 29 10.96 18.43 17.91
C PRO A 29 11.68 17.25 18.58
N LYS A 30 10.99 16.50 19.45
CA LYS A 30 11.57 15.34 20.15
C LYS A 30 11.86 14.20 19.17
N ILE A 31 10.87 13.84 18.34
CA ILE A 31 11.02 12.77 17.35
C ILE A 31 12.00 13.20 16.24
N ALA A 32 11.94 14.45 15.80
CA ALA A 32 12.87 14.99 14.80
C ALA A 32 14.35 14.97 15.28
N ALA A 33 14.59 15.10 16.58
CA ALA A 33 15.94 15.00 17.15
C ALA A 33 16.51 13.57 17.13
N GLU A 34 15.66 12.54 16.93
CA GLU A 34 16.09 11.15 16.81
C GLU A 34 16.57 10.79 15.41
N VAL A 35 16.29 11.65 14.41
CA VAL A 35 16.73 11.44 13.02
C VAL A 35 18.26 11.49 12.95
N PRO A 36 18.92 10.47 12.36
CA PRO A 36 20.37 10.48 12.19
C PRO A 36 20.86 11.74 11.48
N LYS A 37 21.96 12.32 11.95
CA LYS A 37 22.52 13.58 11.41
C LYS A 37 22.75 13.52 9.90
N SER A 38 23.20 12.37 9.37
CA SER A 38 23.40 12.14 7.95
C SER A 38 22.12 12.27 7.12
N ILE A 39 20.98 11.78 7.66
CA ILE A 39 19.68 11.90 7.02
C ILE A 39 19.11 13.31 7.20
N ALA A 40 19.20 13.87 8.42
CA ALA A 40 18.74 15.23 8.71
C ALA A 40 19.43 16.27 7.82
N ALA A 41 20.73 16.10 7.57
CA ALA A 41 21.52 17.00 6.71
C ALA A 41 21.06 16.99 5.24
N LYS A 42 20.49 15.89 4.74
CA LYS A 42 19.89 15.83 3.39
C LYS A 42 18.63 16.70 3.28
N GLY A 43 17.92 16.93 4.38
CA GLY A 43 16.66 17.68 4.43
C GLY A 43 15.49 17.03 3.69
N THR A 44 15.73 15.90 3.02
CA THR A 44 14.74 15.18 2.20
C THR A 44 14.91 13.67 2.39
N LEU A 45 13.79 12.96 2.62
CA LEU A 45 13.69 11.50 2.55
C LEU A 45 13.33 11.10 1.13
N ASN A 46 14.16 10.28 0.49
CA ASN A 46 13.86 9.66 -0.79
C ASN A 46 13.19 8.31 -0.54
N VAL A 47 11.92 8.19 -0.91
CA VAL A 47 11.10 7.02 -0.69
C VAL A 47 10.86 6.32 -2.02
N ALA A 48 11.20 5.02 -2.12
CA ALA A 48 10.88 4.21 -3.28
C ALA A 48 9.52 3.53 -3.13
N SER A 49 8.75 3.49 -4.21
CA SER A 49 7.39 2.93 -4.24
C SER A 49 7.09 2.41 -5.64
N ASP A 50 6.49 1.23 -5.80
CA ASP A 50 5.98 0.79 -7.11
C ASP A 50 4.58 1.36 -7.33
N ALA A 51 4.51 2.42 -8.12
CA ALA A 51 3.28 3.19 -8.28
C ALA A 51 2.28 2.54 -9.26
N THR A 52 2.09 1.23 -9.14
CA THR A 52 1.11 0.44 -9.90
C THR A 52 0.13 -0.34 -9.01
N TYR A 53 0.17 -0.11 -7.68
CA TYR A 53 -0.46 -0.94 -6.66
C TYR A 53 -1.57 -0.21 -5.88
N ALA A 54 -2.51 0.43 -6.62
CA ALA A 54 -3.64 1.17 -6.02
C ALA A 54 -4.51 0.27 -5.09
N PRO A 55 -5.00 0.79 -3.96
CA PRO A 55 -4.99 2.19 -3.50
C PRO A 55 -3.76 2.54 -2.63
N MET A 56 -2.80 1.61 -2.50
CA MET A 56 -1.63 1.82 -1.63
C MET A 56 -0.67 2.86 -2.24
N GLU A 57 -0.28 2.68 -3.50
CA GLU A 57 0.54 3.61 -4.27
C GLU A 57 0.26 3.51 -5.77
N PHE A 58 0.07 4.65 -6.42
CA PHE A 58 -0.17 4.70 -7.87
C PHE A 58 0.10 6.09 -8.44
N ILE A 59 0.22 6.17 -9.76
CA ILE A 59 0.40 7.44 -10.45
C ILE A 59 -0.94 8.18 -10.53
N ALA A 60 -0.97 9.42 -10.05
CA ALA A 60 -2.13 10.30 -10.16
C ALA A 60 -2.48 10.63 -11.63
N SER A 61 -3.65 11.20 -11.85
CA SER A 61 -4.15 11.59 -13.18
C SER A 61 -3.25 12.56 -13.96
N ASN A 62 -2.33 13.26 -13.26
CA ASN A 62 -1.31 14.11 -13.90
C ASN A 62 -0.16 13.33 -14.54
N GLY A 63 -0.14 12.00 -14.45
CA GLY A 63 0.86 11.11 -15.03
C GLY A 63 2.25 11.15 -14.37
N LYS A 64 2.40 11.82 -13.23
CA LYS A 64 3.73 12.06 -12.61
C LYS A 64 3.77 11.81 -11.11
N THR A 65 2.76 12.27 -10.37
CA THR A 65 2.77 12.25 -8.91
C THR A 65 2.36 10.90 -8.39
N VAL A 66 3.17 10.30 -7.52
CA VAL A 66 2.78 9.10 -6.75
C VAL A 66 1.83 9.53 -5.65
N VAL A 67 0.68 8.86 -5.56
CA VAL A 67 -0.38 9.07 -4.58
C VAL A 67 -0.84 7.73 -4.01
N GLY A 68 -1.60 7.75 -2.95
CA GLY A 68 -2.10 6.55 -2.27
C GLY A 68 -1.83 6.59 -0.78
N VAL A 69 -2.15 5.50 -0.10
CA VAL A 69 -1.92 5.35 1.35
C VAL A 69 -0.45 5.58 1.70
N ASP A 70 0.45 4.91 0.97
CA ASP A 70 1.88 4.92 1.25
C ASP A 70 2.50 6.30 1.02
N ALA A 71 2.14 6.96 -0.08
CA ALA A 71 2.61 8.31 -0.39
C ALA A 71 2.14 9.35 0.65
N ASP A 72 0.86 9.29 1.06
CA ASP A 72 0.32 10.20 2.06
C ASP A 72 0.92 9.93 3.45
N LEU A 73 1.11 8.66 3.81
CA LEU A 73 1.72 8.27 5.09
C LEU A 73 3.21 8.65 5.14
N ALA A 74 3.95 8.42 4.04
CA ALA A 74 5.35 8.87 3.91
C ALA A 74 5.47 10.38 4.16
N LYS A 75 4.59 11.17 3.54
CA LYS A 75 4.58 12.62 3.71
C LYS A 75 4.25 13.01 5.15
N ALA A 76 3.24 12.40 5.76
CA ALA A 76 2.88 12.68 7.15
C ALA A 76 4.03 12.33 8.13
N ILE A 77 4.74 11.22 7.90
CA ILE A 77 5.94 10.86 8.65
C ILE A 77 7.03 11.93 8.45
N GLY A 78 7.29 12.34 7.21
CA GLY A 78 8.26 13.39 6.91
C GLY A 78 7.95 14.71 7.63
N ASP A 79 6.67 15.12 7.65
CA ASP A 79 6.22 16.33 8.36
C ASP A 79 6.55 16.23 9.86
N VAL A 80 6.25 15.08 10.52
CA VAL A 80 6.60 14.83 11.93
C VAL A 80 8.11 14.92 12.16
N LEU A 81 8.92 14.37 11.26
CA LEU A 81 10.38 14.38 11.33
C LEU A 81 10.99 15.72 10.95
N GLY A 82 10.22 16.64 10.35
CA GLY A 82 10.73 17.91 9.83
C GLY A 82 11.58 17.74 8.58
N LEU A 83 11.30 16.72 7.76
CA LEU A 83 11.98 16.41 6.49
C LEU A 83 11.00 16.54 5.33
N LYS A 84 11.47 17.01 4.19
CA LYS A 84 10.74 16.88 2.92
C LYS A 84 10.68 15.41 2.53
N VAL A 85 9.67 15.01 1.76
CA VAL A 85 9.56 13.66 1.21
C VAL A 85 9.46 13.73 -0.30
N ALA A 86 10.31 12.97 -0.98
CA ALA A 86 10.26 12.72 -2.42
C ALA A 86 9.94 11.23 -2.63
N VAL A 87 8.75 10.94 -3.17
CA VAL A 87 8.35 9.58 -3.53
C VAL A 87 8.74 9.33 -4.99
N HIS A 88 9.51 8.27 -5.20
CA HIS A 88 10.03 7.87 -6.52
C HIS A 88 9.37 6.57 -6.96
N ASN A 89 8.84 6.56 -8.19
CA ASN A 89 8.38 5.31 -8.79
C ASN A 89 9.57 4.40 -9.11
N ALA A 90 9.51 3.16 -8.65
CA ALA A 90 10.53 2.14 -8.87
C ALA A 90 9.87 0.77 -8.93
N THR A 91 10.38 -0.12 -9.79
CA THR A 91 9.87 -1.49 -9.90
C THR A 91 10.05 -2.24 -8.58
N PHE A 92 9.02 -2.93 -8.12
CA PHE A 92 8.92 -3.51 -6.77
C PHE A 92 10.13 -4.35 -6.36
N ASP A 93 10.55 -5.29 -7.22
CA ASP A 93 11.68 -6.20 -6.96
C ASP A 93 13.04 -5.50 -6.87
N THR A 94 13.13 -4.25 -7.36
CA THR A 94 14.36 -3.44 -7.32
C THR A 94 14.46 -2.56 -6.08
N ILE A 95 13.37 -2.38 -5.30
CA ILE A 95 13.35 -1.43 -4.18
C ILE A 95 14.32 -1.85 -3.08
N ILE A 96 14.22 -3.09 -2.55
CA ILE A 96 15.11 -3.57 -1.48
C ILE A 96 16.60 -3.53 -1.89
N PRO A 97 17.01 -4.01 -3.08
CA PRO A 97 18.38 -3.81 -3.57
C PRO A 97 18.80 -2.34 -3.63
N SER A 98 17.90 -1.44 -4.04
CA SER A 98 18.17 0.00 -4.12
C SER A 98 18.29 0.67 -2.73
N LEU A 99 17.59 0.17 -1.72
CA LEU A 99 17.77 0.57 -0.32
C LEU A 99 19.17 0.19 0.17
N ASN A 100 19.60 -1.04 -0.09
CA ASN A 100 20.92 -1.53 0.33
C ASN A 100 22.08 -0.82 -0.35
N SER A 101 21.89 -0.32 -1.57
CA SER A 101 22.88 0.51 -2.28
C SER A 101 22.87 1.99 -1.85
N GLY A 102 21.94 2.40 -0.98
CA GLY A 102 21.81 3.78 -0.53
C GLY A 102 21.17 4.74 -1.56
N LYS A 103 20.56 4.21 -2.63
CA LYS A 103 19.85 5.02 -3.63
C LYS A 103 18.61 5.69 -3.03
N TYR A 104 17.89 4.98 -2.15
CA TYR A 104 16.74 5.47 -1.44
C TYR A 104 16.94 5.34 0.07
N ASP A 105 16.25 6.17 0.84
CA ASP A 105 16.31 6.16 2.29
C ASP A 105 15.27 5.20 2.90
N LEU A 106 14.11 5.04 2.25
CA LEU A 106 12.99 4.18 2.67
C LEU A 106 12.35 3.51 1.46
N GLY A 107 11.72 2.34 1.68
CA GLY A 107 10.76 1.72 0.77
C GLY A 107 9.37 1.71 1.40
N MET A 108 8.40 2.31 0.71
CA MET A 108 6.98 2.24 1.07
C MET A 108 6.22 1.83 -0.20
N SER A 109 5.87 0.56 -0.27
CA SER A 109 5.27 -0.09 -1.44
C SER A 109 4.53 -1.35 -1.02
N ALA A 110 3.60 -1.23 -0.09
CA ALA A 110 2.80 -2.31 0.45
C ALA A 110 3.62 -3.57 0.81
N PHE A 111 4.88 -3.39 1.24
CA PHE A 111 5.79 -4.51 1.53
C PHE A 111 5.24 -5.39 2.65
N THR A 112 4.93 -6.63 2.35
CA THR A 112 4.75 -7.64 3.40
C THR A 112 6.04 -7.77 4.18
N ASP A 113 5.98 -7.51 5.48
CA ASP A 113 7.07 -7.81 6.42
C ASP A 113 7.18 -9.34 6.53
N THR A 114 8.29 -9.90 6.05
CA THR A 114 8.58 -11.34 6.12
C THR A 114 9.94 -11.59 6.75
N LEU A 115 10.11 -12.74 7.42
CA LEU A 115 11.41 -13.14 8.00
C LEU A 115 12.53 -13.17 6.94
N ALA A 116 12.20 -13.50 5.67
CA ALA A 116 13.17 -13.50 4.59
C ALA A 116 13.66 -12.08 4.26
N ARG A 117 12.75 -11.10 4.15
CA ARG A 117 13.07 -9.70 3.88
C ARG A 117 13.76 -9.05 5.08
N GLN A 118 13.41 -9.43 6.32
CA GLN A 118 14.05 -8.94 7.55
C GLN A 118 15.54 -9.30 7.64
N LYS A 119 16.02 -10.28 6.88
CA LYS A 119 17.47 -10.57 6.82
C LYS A 119 18.27 -9.45 6.18
N VAL A 120 17.66 -8.66 5.31
CA VAL A 120 18.34 -7.66 4.47
C VAL A 120 17.90 -6.21 4.71
N VAL A 121 16.69 -5.99 5.24
CA VAL A 121 16.18 -4.67 5.67
C VAL A 121 15.48 -4.82 7.01
N ASP A 122 15.23 -3.71 7.71
CA ASP A 122 14.31 -3.67 8.85
C ASP A 122 12.94 -3.14 8.40
N PHE A 123 11.90 -3.46 9.14
CA PHE A 123 10.55 -2.98 8.88
C PHE A 123 9.97 -2.24 10.08
N VAL A 124 9.16 -1.22 9.83
CA VAL A 124 8.20 -0.66 10.80
C VAL A 124 6.81 -0.92 10.27
N THR A 125 6.04 -1.76 10.96
CA THR A 125 4.72 -2.20 10.50
C THR A 125 3.70 -1.07 10.58
N TYR A 126 2.84 -0.91 9.55
CA TYR A 126 1.85 0.15 9.49
C TYR A 126 0.46 -0.27 9.02
N PHE A 127 0.30 -1.49 8.51
CA PHE A 127 -0.94 -1.97 7.92
C PHE A 127 -0.99 -3.50 8.01
N SER A 128 -2.13 -4.14 7.67
CA SER A 128 -2.26 -5.59 7.59
C SER A 128 -3.13 -5.97 6.40
N ALA A 129 -2.65 -6.90 5.57
CA ALA A 129 -3.38 -7.43 4.43
C ALA A 129 -3.14 -8.93 4.26
N GLY A 130 -4.04 -9.60 3.58
CA GLY A 130 -3.83 -10.95 3.08
C GLY A 130 -3.84 -10.96 1.56
N THR A 131 -3.52 -12.09 0.94
CA THR A 131 -3.58 -12.28 -0.51
C THR A 131 -4.99 -12.68 -0.96
N SER A 132 -5.46 -12.09 -2.05
CA SER A 132 -6.73 -12.41 -2.71
C SER A 132 -6.51 -12.80 -4.17
N PHE A 133 -7.47 -13.55 -4.69
CA PHE A 133 -7.50 -13.97 -6.09
C PHE A 133 -8.57 -13.21 -6.85
N TYR A 134 -8.32 -12.93 -8.12
CA TYR A 134 -9.31 -12.34 -9.02
C TYR A 134 -9.20 -12.92 -10.43
N THR A 135 -10.28 -12.83 -11.17
CA THR A 135 -10.42 -13.40 -12.52
C THR A 135 -11.39 -12.57 -13.34
N LYS A 136 -11.49 -12.85 -14.64
CA LYS A 136 -12.52 -12.22 -15.49
C LYS A 136 -13.93 -12.60 -15.01
N THR A 137 -14.85 -11.68 -15.07
CA THR A 137 -16.26 -11.93 -14.74
C THR A 137 -16.88 -12.89 -15.74
N SER A 138 -16.68 -12.66 -17.04
CA SER A 138 -17.16 -13.55 -18.09
C SER A 138 -16.07 -14.55 -18.48
N GLY A 139 -16.40 -15.85 -18.40
CA GLY A 139 -15.48 -16.95 -18.73
C GLY A 139 -14.27 -17.09 -17.81
N GLY A 140 -14.29 -16.42 -16.65
CA GLY A 140 -13.19 -16.49 -15.69
C GLY A 140 -13.22 -17.78 -14.86
N THR A 141 -12.05 -18.19 -14.39
CA THR A 141 -11.84 -19.39 -13.59
C THR A 141 -12.26 -19.16 -12.12
N ALA A 142 -13.17 -19.96 -11.61
CA ALA A 142 -13.49 -19.97 -10.18
C ALA A 142 -12.57 -20.95 -9.45
N ILE A 143 -12.02 -20.51 -8.31
CA ILE A 143 -11.21 -21.33 -7.41
C ILE A 143 -11.70 -21.21 -5.98
N SER A 144 -11.33 -22.15 -5.12
CA SER A 144 -11.65 -22.12 -3.68
C SER A 144 -10.52 -21.58 -2.82
N GLY A 145 -9.32 -21.37 -3.39
CA GLY A 145 -8.13 -20.88 -2.68
C GLY A 145 -6.84 -21.40 -3.29
N LEU A 146 -5.72 -21.14 -2.61
CA LEU A 146 -4.38 -21.46 -3.09
C LEU A 146 -4.20 -22.93 -3.59
N PRO A 147 -4.70 -23.99 -2.91
CA PRO A 147 -4.57 -25.36 -3.40
C PRO A 147 -5.28 -25.65 -4.73
N ALA A 148 -6.24 -24.84 -5.11
CA ALA A 148 -6.98 -24.99 -6.36
C ALA A 148 -6.28 -24.37 -7.58
N LEU A 149 -5.10 -23.80 -7.42
CA LEU A 149 -4.30 -23.24 -8.53
C LEU A 149 -3.71 -24.29 -9.46
N CYS A 150 -3.67 -25.58 -9.09
CA CYS A 150 -3.08 -26.66 -9.89
C CYS A 150 -3.66 -26.68 -11.30
N GLY A 151 -2.77 -26.64 -12.32
CA GLY A 151 -3.16 -26.66 -13.74
C GLY A 151 -3.59 -25.29 -14.30
N HIS A 152 -3.62 -24.24 -13.49
CA HIS A 152 -3.99 -22.91 -13.95
C HIS A 152 -2.79 -22.00 -14.22
N THR A 153 -2.99 -21.01 -15.10
CA THR A 153 -2.04 -19.91 -15.33
C THR A 153 -2.40 -18.75 -14.44
N VAL A 154 -1.44 -18.31 -13.61
CA VAL A 154 -1.61 -17.25 -12.62
C VAL A 154 -0.69 -16.08 -12.94
N ALA A 155 -1.22 -14.87 -13.02
CA ALA A 155 -0.47 -13.63 -13.17
C ALA A 155 -0.17 -13.04 -11.79
N VAL A 156 1.09 -12.70 -11.55
CA VAL A 156 1.58 -12.07 -10.31
C VAL A 156 2.59 -10.99 -10.66
N GLU A 157 2.78 -10.03 -9.78
CA GLU A 157 3.88 -9.10 -9.86
C GLU A 157 5.18 -9.77 -9.38
N ASN A 158 6.30 -9.43 -10.02
CA ASN A 158 7.60 -10.02 -9.73
C ASN A 158 8.13 -9.59 -8.35
N GLY A 159 8.76 -10.51 -7.60
CA GLY A 159 9.34 -10.25 -6.28
C GLY A 159 8.34 -10.22 -5.12
N THR A 160 7.05 -10.49 -5.39
CA THR A 160 5.99 -10.47 -4.38
C THR A 160 5.88 -11.78 -3.60
N THR A 161 5.15 -11.75 -2.50
CA THR A 161 4.74 -12.94 -1.73
C THR A 161 3.81 -13.81 -2.55
N GLU A 162 2.97 -13.23 -3.40
CA GLU A 162 2.08 -13.91 -4.33
C GLU A 162 2.85 -14.80 -5.32
N GLN A 163 3.96 -14.28 -5.88
CA GLN A 163 4.83 -15.08 -6.74
C GLN A 163 5.45 -16.26 -5.98
N THR A 164 5.91 -16.01 -4.75
CA THR A 164 6.49 -17.05 -3.89
C THR A 164 5.47 -18.13 -3.57
N ASP A 165 4.25 -17.74 -3.19
CA ASP A 165 3.17 -18.67 -2.83
C ASP A 165 2.70 -19.48 -4.03
N ALA A 166 2.50 -18.85 -5.19
CA ALA A 166 2.12 -19.53 -6.42
C ALA A 166 3.20 -20.55 -6.86
N THR A 167 4.48 -20.18 -6.72
CA THR A 167 5.61 -21.07 -7.03
C THR A 167 5.67 -22.25 -6.06
N ALA A 168 5.51 -22.01 -4.76
CA ALA A 168 5.46 -23.06 -3.75
C ALA A 168 4.25 -24.00 -3.98
N GLN A 169 3.10 -23.43 -4.34
CA GLN A 169 1.90 -24.22 -4.68
C GLN A 169 2.11 -25.06 -5.92
N SER A 170 2.81 -24.56 -6.95
CA SER A 170 3.17 -25.34 -8.13
C SER A 170 3.97 -26.60 -7.78
N ALA A 171 4.97 -26.46 -6.88
CA ALA A 171 5.74 -27.62 -6.40
C ALA A 171 4.87 -28.61 -5.61
N LYS A 172 3.90 -28.14 -4.80
CA LYS A 172 2.93 -28.99 -4.09
C LYS A 172 2.01 -29.74 -5.08
N CYS A 173 1.58 -29.08 -6.16
CA CYS A 173 0.75 -29.71 -7.19
C CYS A 173 1.49 -30.88 -7.86
N THR A 174 2.72 -30.65 -8.32
CA THR A 174 3.55 -31.70 -8.99
C THR A 174 3.85 -32.86 -8.05
N LYS A 175 4.18 -32.58 -6.78
CA LYS A 175 4.39 -33.61 -5.77
C LYS A 175 3.14 -34.47 -5.53
N ALA A 176 1.96 -33.89 -5.70
CA ALA A 176 0.66 -34.60 -5.57
C ALA A 176 0.19 -35.24 -6.89
N GLY A 177 1.02 -35.32 -7.93
CA GLY A 177 0.66 -35.88 -9.23
C GLY A 177 -0.33 -35.01 -10.03
N LYS A 178 -0.53 -33.74 -9.65
CA LYS A 178 -1.40 -32.79 -10.36
C LYS A 178 -0.61 -31.93 -11.32
N PRO A 179 -1.26 -31.33 -12.33
CA PRO A 179 -0.60 -30.38 -13.22
C PRO A 179 -0.02 -29.20 -12.43
N ALA A 180 1.18 -28.73 -12.83
CA ALA A 180 1.84 -27.58 -12.22
C ALA A 180 1.02 -26.29 -12.37
N VAL A 181 1.17 -25.35 -11.44
CA VAL A 181 0.73 -23.97 -11.65
C VAL A 181 1.67 -23.30 -12.65
N LYS A 182 1.13 -22.68 -13.69
CA LYS A 182 1.94 -21.83 -14.59
C LYS A 182 1.98 -20.44 -14.03
N VAL A 183 3.06 -20.13 -13.29
CA VAL A 183 3.27 -18.80 -12.71
C VAL A 183 3.83 -17.88 -13.78
N SER A 184 3.12 -16.80 -14.09
CA SER A 184 3.52 -15.74 -15.01
C SER A 184 3.81 -14.48 -14.20
N ALA A 185 5.07 -14.17 -13.96
CA ALA A 185 5.51 -12.98 -13.26
C ALA A 185 5.64 -11.80 -14.22
N PHE A 186 5.18 -10.63 -13.81
CA PHE A 186 5.17 -9.39 -14.58
C PHE A 186 5.95 -8.30 -13.83
N PRO A 187 6.50 -7.31 -14.54
CA PRO A 187 7.31 -6.27 -13.92
C PRO A 187 6.53 -5.34 -12.98
N ASP A 188 5.21 -5.28 -13.15
CA ASP A 188 4.31 -4.44 -12.35
C ASP A 188 2.89 -5.02 -12.33
N GLN A 189 2.05 -4.52 -11.40
CA GLN A 189 0.68 -5.02 -11.22
C GLN A 189 -0.22 -4.71 -12.42
N ASN A 190 0.00 -3.60 -13.13
CA ASN A 190 -0.80 -3.25 -14.31
C ASN A 190 -0.56 -4.25 -15.45
N ALA A 191 0.68 -4.69 -15.65
CA ALA A 191 1.02 -5.71 -16.64
C ALA A 191 0.41 -7.07 -16.29
N ALA A 192 0.37 -7.44 -15.00
CA ALA A 192 -0.32 -8.64 -14.52
C ALA A 192 -1.83 -8.55 -14.79
N ASN A 193 -2.47 -7.41 -14.50
CA ASN A 193 -3.90 -7.16 -14.78
C ASN A 193 -4.21 -7.27 -16.28
N LEU A 194 -3.34 -6.72 -17.13
CA LEU A 194 -3.50 -6.80 -18.59
C LEU A 194 -3.41 -8.24 -19.09
N ALA A 195 -2.56 -9.07 -18.48
CA ALA A 195 -2.47 -10.49 -18.84
C ALA A 195 -3.77 -11.26 -18.56
N ILE A 196 -4.48 -10.91 -17.48
CA ILE A 196 -5.78 -11.52 -17.17
C ILE A 196 -6.86 -10.98 -18.12
N ALA A 197 -6.90 -9.68 -18.33
CA ALA A 197 -7.86 -9.05 -19.24
C ALA A 197 -7.79 -9.63 -20.66
N SER A 198 -6.57 -9.85 -21.17
CA SER A 198 -6.32 -10.43 -22.50
C SER A 198 -6.46 -11.97 -22.57
N GLY A 199 -6.68 -12.65 -21.45
CA GLY A 199 -6.77 -14.10 -21.37
C GLY A 199 -5.43 -14.84 -21.42
N ARG A 200 -4.28 -14.15 -21.33
CA ARG A 200 -2.96 -14.77 -21.19
C ARG A 200 -2.75 -15.44 -19.83
N ALA A 201 -3.45 -14.98 -18.81
CA ALA A 201 -3.55 -15.64 -17.53
C ALA A 201 -5.03 -15.82 -17.14
N GLN A 202 -5.32 -16.88 -16.38
CA GLN A 202 -6.66 -17.21 -15.95
C GLN A 202 -7.04 -16.52 -14.65
N LEU A 203 -6.05 -16.31 -13.79
CA LEU A 203 -6.18 -15.79 -12.43
C LEU A 203 -5.11 -14.74 -12.16
N GLY A 204 -5.42 -13.77 -11.31
CA GLY A 204 -4.48 -12.87 -10.70
C GLY A 204 -4.43 -13.07 -9.19
N MET A 205 -3.28 -12.81 -8.62
CA MET A 205 -3.08 -12.71 -7.17
C MET A 205 -2.53 -11.33 -6.86
N ALA A 206 -3.06 -10.70 -5.85
CA ALA A 206 -2.58 -9.45 -5.28
C ALA A 206 -3.03 -9.36 -3.82
N ASP A 207 -2.46 -8.44 -3.08
CA ASP A 207 -2.92 -8.14 -1.73
C ASP A 207 -4.40 -7.74 -1.71
N SER A 208 -5.09 -8.12 -0.65
CA SER A 208 -6.56 -8.01 -0.57
C SER A 208 -7.11 -6.60 -0.83
N PRO A 209 -6.53 -5.48 -0.34
CA PRO A 209 -7.02 -4.15 -0.67
C PRO A 209 -6.82 -3.81 -2.16
N VAL A 210 -5.74 -4.30 -2.76
CA VAL A 210 -5.41 -4.05 -4.16
C VAL A 210 -6.30 -4.87 -5.09
N ALA A 211 -6.50 -6.15 -4.81
CA ALA A 211 -7.42 -7.00 -5.58
C ALA A 211 -8.87 -6.44 -5.53
N ALA A 212 -9.31 -5.98 -4.35
CA ALA A 212 -10.62 -5.35 -4.21
C ALA A 212 -10.73 -4.05 -5.03
N TYR A 213 -9.67 -3.23 -5.01
CA TYR A 213 -9.61 -2.00 -5.80
C TYR A 213 -9.63 -2.29 -7.30
N ILE A 214 -8.81 -3.24 -7.78
CA ILE A 214 -8.79 -3.69 -9.18
C ILE A 214 -10.18 -4.10 -9.64
N VAL A 215 -10.86 -4.94 -8.86
CA VAL A 215 -12.23 -5.40 -9.18
C VAL A 215 -13.20 -4.24 -9.22
N HIS A 216 -13.18 -3.35 -8.22
CA HIS A 216 -14.04 -2.17 -8.16
C HIS A 216 -13.84 -1.25 -9.38
N GLN A 217 -12.59 -0.95 -9.74
CA GLN A 217 -12.26 -0.06 -10.87
C GLN A 217 -12.48 -0.69 -12.23
N SER A 218 -12.55 -2.00 -12.32
CA SER A 218 -12.72 -2.74 -13.58
C SER A 218 -14.09 -2.59 -14.23
N LYS A 219 -15.04 -1.92 -13.55
CA LYS A 219 -16.43 -1.72 -14.02
C LYS A 219 -17.10 -3.04 -14.45
N GLY A 220 -16.85 -4.10 -13.68
CA GLY A 220 -17.43 -5.43 -13.92
C GLY A 220 -16.60 -6.33 -14.84
N GLN A 221 -15.41 -5.92 -15.29
CA GLN A 221 -14.53 -6.80 -16.08
C GLN A 221 -13.94 -7.92 -15.23
N PHE A 222 -13.60 -7.64 -13.97
CA PHE A 222 -13.05 -8.59 -13.02
C PHE A 222 -13.98 -8.85 -11.85
N LYS A 223 -13.78 -9.99 -11.19
CA LYS A 223 -14.41 -10.40 -9.94
C LYS A 223 -13.40 -11.09 -9.04
N LEU A 224 -13.60 -10.99 -7.73
CA LEU A 224 -12.87 -11.83 -6.78
C LEU A 224 -13.28 -13.28 -6.93
N THR A 225 -12.37 -14.20 -6.61
CA THR A 225 -12.62 -15.64 -6.55
C THR A 225 -11.81 -16.25 -5.41
N GLY A 226 -12.28 -17.32 -4.81
CA GLY A 226 -11.67 -17.86 -3.60
C GLY A 226 -11.79 -16.93 -2.39
N GLY A 227 -11.16 -17.34 -1.30
CA GLY A 227 -11.05 -16.53 -0.08
C GLY A 227 -9.72 -15.81 0.03
N THR A 228 -9.68 -14.72 0.81
CA THR A 228 -8.42 -14.09 1.23
C THR A 228 -7.68 -14.99 2.21
N TYR A 229 -6.37 -15.09 2.09
CA TYR A 229 -5.52 -15.92 2.96
C TYR A 229 -4.22 -15.19 3.33
N GLY A 230 -3.46 -15.74 4.27
CA GLY A 230 -2.08 -15.32 4.55
C GLY A 230 -1.96 -13.90 5.08
N THR A 231 -2.92 -13.45 5.92
CA THR A 231 -2.86 -12.11 6.51
C THR A 231 -1.54 -11.87 7.22
N ALA A 232 -0.82 -10.82 6.83
CA ALA A 232 0.49 -10.45 7.33
C ALA A 232 0.63 -8.93 7.45
N PRO A 233 1.55 -8.41 8.27
CA PRO A 233 1.78 -6.98 8.37
C PRO A 233 2.48 -6.44 7.12
N TYR A 234 2.08 -5.24 6.68
CA TYR A 234 2.92 -4.40 5.82
C TYR A 234 3.89 -3.59 6.67
N GLY A 235 5.08 -3.40 6.16
CA GLY A 235 6.12 -2.61 6.81
C GLY A 235 6.77 -1.59 5.88
N ILE A 236 7.16 -0.47 6.46
CA ILE A 236 8.07 0.49 5.86
C ILE A 236 9.45 -0.16 5.85
N ALA A 237 10.00 -0.42 4.66
CA ALA A 237 11.32 -1.04 4.51
C ALA A 237 12.43 -0.01 4.74
N ILE A 238 13.38 -0.32 5.62
CA ILE A 238 14.41 0.59 6.11
C ILE A 238 15.77 -0.12 5.99
N PRO A 239 16.78 0.51 5.38
CA PRO A 239 18.14 -0.06 5.35
C PRO A 239 18.63 -0.38 6.76
N LYS A 240 19.19 -1.58 6.95
CA LYS A 240 19.74 -1.99 8.25
C LYS A 240 20.80 -1.01 8.73
N GLY A 241 20.73 -0.66 10.01
CA GLY A 241 21.75 0.17 10.67
C GLY A 241 21.71 1.65 10.27
N ASN A 242 20.74 2.12 9.46
CA ASN A 242 20.65 3.54 9.10
C ASN A 242 20.08 4.43 10.22
N GLY A 243 19.59 3.83 11.32
CA GLY A 243 19.08 4.52 12.49
C GLY A 243 17.66 5.09 12.37
N MET A 244 16.94 4.84 11.26
CA MET A 244 15.62 5.41 11.02
C MET A 244 14.46 4.60 11.60
N THR A 245 14.67 3.36 12.06
CA THR A 245 13.58 2.51 12.58
C THR A 245 12.85 3.14 13.76
N LYS A 246 13.59 3.68 14.74
CA LYS A 246 12.99 4.30 15.93
C LYS A 246 12.24 5.60 15.61
N PRO A 247 12.82 6.62 14.94
CA PRO A 247 12.10 7.85 14.62
C PRO A 247 10.87 7.61 13.74
N ILE A 248 10.89 6.64 12.81
CA ILE A 248 9.73 6.26 11.99
C ILE A 248 8.65 5.60 12.85
N LEU A 249 9.02 4.67 13.74
CA LEU A 249 8.08 4.05 14.65
C LEU A 249 7.38 5.08 15.55
N ASP A 250 8.14 6.03 16.11
CA ASP A 250 7.59 7.04 17.01
C ASP A 250 6.74 8.08 16.24
N ALA A 251 7.14 8.45 15.02
CA ALA A 251 6.31 9.25 14.13
C ALA A 251 4.98 8.57 13.81
N LEU A 252 5.02 7.28 13.46
CA LEU A 252 3.82 6.51 13.14
C LEU A 252 2.88 6.38 14.35
N LYS A 253 3.41 6.13 15.56
CA LYS A 253 2.62 6.12 16.80
C LYS A 253 1.93 7.47 17.06
N LEU A 254 2.64 8.57 16.82
CA LEU A 254 2.06 9.91 16.92
C LEU A 254 0.93 10.12 15.92
N LEU A 255 1.13 9.72 14.65
CA LEU A 255 0.10 9.83 13.60
C LEU A 255 -1.13 8.95 13.90
N MET A 256 -0.94 7.81 14.54
CA MET A 256 -2.04 6.96 15.00
C MET A 256 -2.80 7.62 16.16
N SER A 257 -2.09 8.17 17.14
CA SER A 257 -2.68 8.76 18.34
C SER A 257 -3.46 10.07 18.07
N ASN A 258 -3.02 10.86 17.08
CA ASN A 258 -3.67 12.11 16.70
C ASN A 258 -4.73 11.98 15.60
N GLY A 259 -4.98 10.76 15.11
CA GLY A 259 -6.00 10.45 14.09
C GLY A 259 -5.59 10.68 12.65
N THR A 260 -4.40 11.22 12.36
CA THR A 260 -3.91 11.45 10.99
C THR A 260 -3.82 10.13 10.20
N TYR A 261 -3.26 9.08 10.81
CA TYR A 261 -3.19 7.75 10.22
C TYR A 261 -4.58 7.24 9.80
N LYS A 262 -5.57 7.32 10.70
CA LYS A 262 -6.95 6.90 10.42
C LYS A 262 -7.56 7.71 9.27
N SER A 263 -7.31 9.01 9.22
CA SER A 263 -7.80 9.89 8.16
C SER A 263 -7.19 9.55 6.80
N ILE A 264 -5.89 9.20 6.74
CA ILE A 264 -5.22 8.74 5.51
C ILE A 264 -5.87 7.45 5.01
N LEU A 265 -6.05 6.45 5.88
CA LEU A 265 -6.70 5.19 5.48
C LEU A 265 -8.13 5.41 5.00
N ALA A 266 -8.89 6.28 5.67
CA ALA A 266 -10.26 6.61 5.27
C ALA A 266 -10.33 7.30 3.90
N LYS A 267 -9.40 8.20 3.60
CA LYS A 267 -9.29 8.88 2.30
C LYS A 267 -9.19 7.88 1.14
N TRP A 268 -8.50 6.77 1.35
CA TRP A 268 -8.21 5.77 0.33
C TRP A 268 -9.09 4.50 0.42
N GLY A 269 -10.05 4.45 1.36
CA GLY A 269 -10.91 3.28 1.55
C GLY A 269 -10.19 2.06 2.12
N ALA A 270 -9.06 2.27 2.79
CA ALA A 270 -8.16 1.21 3.26
C ALA A 270 -8.29 0.91 4.77
N GLN A 271 -9.41 1.30 5.41
CA GLN A 271 -9.58 1.17 6.86
C GLN A 271 -9.55 -0.29 7.34
N GLY A 272 -9.90 -1.24 6.47
CA GLY A 272 -9.96 -2.67 6.81
C GLY A 272 -8.61 -3.29 7.21
N GLY A 273 -7.49 -2.66 6.82
CA GLY A 273 -6.15 -3.12 7.19
C GLY A 273 -5.48 -2.30 8.29
N ALA A 274 -6.24 -1.41 8.97
CA ALA A 274 -5.71 -0.58 10.03
C ALA A 274 -5.14 -1.41 11.19
N ILE A 275 -3.97 -1.01 11.69
CA ILE A 275 -3.38 -1.57 12.92
C ILE A 275 -3.33 -0.51 14.01
N SER A 276 -3.26 -0.95 15.27
CA SER A 276 -3.17 -0.05 16.44
C SER A 276 -1.81 -0.10 17.14
N ASN A 277 -0.98 -1.10 16.83
CA ASN A 277 0.30 -1.32 17.50
C ASN A 277 1.41 -1.59 16.49
N PRO A 278 2.04 -0.54 15.95
CA PRO A 278 3.16 -0.68 15.02
C PRO A 278 4.38 -1.28 15.72
N LYS A 279 5.11 -2.15 15.03
CA LYS A 279 6.27 -2.87 15.55
C LYS A 279 7.45 -2.74 14.61
N ILE A 280 8.65 -2.86 15.15
CA ILE A 280 9.85 -3.11 14.36
C ILE A 280 9.91 -4.62 14.11
N ASN A 281 10.05 -5.04 12.84
CA ASN A 281 10.17 -6.44 12.43
C ASN A 281 9.04 -7.29 13.02
N GLY A 282 7.80 -6.99 12.65
CA GLY A 282 6.59 -7.58 13.23
C GLY A 282 6.16 -8.91 12.63
N ALA A 283 6.85 -9.43 11.60
CA ALA A 283 6.55 -10.73 11.00
C ALA A 283 6.77 -11.88 11.99
N THR A 284 5.90 -12.89 11.89
CA THR A 284 5.97 -14.13 12.69
C THR A 284 6.20 -15.37 11.83
N SER A 285 6.22 -15.22 10.49
CA SER A 285 6.40 -16.31 9.52
C SER A 285 7.16 -15.83 8.29
#